data_33fccbd2e132cd831ba099ac582fb31f
#
_entry.id   33fccbd2e132cd831ba099ac582fb31f
#
_cell.length_a   1.000
_cell.length_b   1.000
_cell.length_c   1.000
_cell.angle_alpha   90.00
_cell.angle_beta   90.00
_cell.angle_gamma   90.00
#
_symmetry.space_group_name_H-M   'P 1'
#
loop_
_entity.id
_entity.type
_entity.pdbx_description
1 polymer ?
#
loop_
_entity_poly.entity_id
_entity_poly.type
_entity_poly.pdbx_seq_one_letter_code
_entity_poly.pdbx_strand_id
1 'polypeptide(L)'
;MYQELLRKITEEKPSFSQEEIQWLLQHLGDPSPEIRDDLVFTSLARGIQEELFTQEQFHFIAETILSNEGVEKEIDKIGLSTLERSFKALVYANLLSADANPQSIFYQRLKADIIYILLDQGLHYLLKEKDTTGFSSQYGWVHAVAHGADLLTEVVCHPDFPNDKVHEGLNILGQVFRRISIRFTDDEDWRLARVL
;
A
#
# COMPACT_ATOMS: atom_id res chain seq x y z
N MET A 1 19.98 -9.46 9.72
CA MET A 1 18.70 -9.16 9.08
C MET A 1 18.90 -8.46 7.72
N TYR A 2 19.30 -7.19 7.66
CA TYR A 2 19.42 -6.42 6.42
C TYR A 2 20.21 -7.14 5.30
N GLN A 3 21.44 -7.60 5.56
CA GLN A 3 22.28 -8.32 4.59
C GLN A 3 21.67 -9.64 4.11
N GLU A 4 20.94 -10.32 4.98
CA GLU A 4 20.25 -11.56 4.65
C GLU A 4 19.07 -11.29 3.70
N LEU A 5 18.27 -10.26 3.99
CA LEU A 5 17.17 -9.86 3.13
C LEU A 5 17.65 -9.35 1.76
N LEU A 6 18.76 -8.58 1.70
CA LEU A 6 19.38 -8.18 0.43
C LEU A 6 19.77 -9.38 -0.43
N ARG A 7 20.27 -10.45 0.18
CA ARG A 7 20.58 -11.68 -0.55
C ARG A 7 19.29 -12.32 -1.07
N LYS A 8 18.26 -12.42 -0.22
CA LYS A 8 16.98 -13.07 -0.57
C LYS A 8 16.24 -12.41 -1.70
N ILE A 9 16.24 -11.08 -1.81
CA ILE A 9 15.53 -10.40 -2.91
C ILE A 9 16.11 -10.73 -4.29
N THR A 10 17.32 -11.27 -4.38
CA THR A 10 17.94 -11.71 -5.64
C THR A 10 17.66 -13.19 -5.95
N GLU A 11 17.09 -13.94 -5.03
CA GLU A 11 16.72 -15.33 -5.24
C GLU A 11 15.41 -15.43 -6.06
N GLU A 12 15.30 -16.49 -6.85
CA GLU A 12 14.08 -16.73 -7.63
C GLU A 12 12.88 -17.05 -6.73
N LYS A 13 13.09 -17.85 -5.68
CA LYS A 13 12.05 -18.27 -4.74
C LYS A 13 12.56 -18.17 -3.29
N PRO A 14 12.71 -16.97 -2.75
CA PRO A 14 13.12 -16.82 -1.37
C PRO A 14 12.01 -17.28 -0.42
N SER A 15 12.41 -17.74 0.76
CA SER A 15 11.48 -17.94 1.89
C SER A 15 11.78 -16.93 2.98
N PHE A 16 10.75 -16.47 3.67
CA PHE A 16 10.87 -15.45 4.71
C PHE A 16 10.49 -16.03 6.08
N SER A 17 11.28 -15.74 7.11
CA SER A 17 10.89 -16.03 8.48
C SER A 17 9.92 -14.99 9.02
N GLN A 18 9.25 -15.30 10.13
CA GLN A 18 8.34 -14.37 10.80
C GLN A 18 9.07 -13.12 11.28
N GLU A 19 10.29 -13.27 11.79
CA GLU A 19 11.13 -12.15 12.24
C GLU A 19 11.56 -11.26 11.09
N GLU A 20 11.81 -11.81 9.90
CA GLU A 20 12.12 -11.05 8.70
C GLU A 20 10.92 -10.22 8.24
N ILE A 21 9.72 -10.81 8.22
CA ILE A 21 8.49 -10.08 7.86
C ILE A 21 8.21 -8.97 8.87
N GLN A 22 8.38 -9.24 10.15
CA GLN A 22 8.23 -8.22 11.19
C GLN A 22 9.21 -7.07 11.00
N TRP A 23 10.47 -7.36 10.67
CA TRP A 23 11.48 -6.35 10.38
C TRP A 23 11.09 -5.52 9.15
N LEU A 24 10.63 -6.16 8.06
CA LEU A 24 10.16 -5.47 6.86
C LEU A 24 9.03 -4.48 7.19
N LEU A 25 8.02 -4.93 7.95
CA LEU A 25 6.89 -4.07 8.33
C LEU A 25 7.31 -2.87 9.20
N GLN A 26 8.33 -3.04 10.04
CA GLN A 26 8.88 -1.95 10.87
C GLN A 26 9.66 -0.90 10.06
N HIS A 27 10.14 -1.24 8.85
CA HIS A 27 10.95 -0.37 8.00
C HIS A 27 10.19 0.13 6.75
N LEU A 28 8.85 -0.01 6.70
CA LEU A 28 8.03 0.51 5.61
C LEU A 28 8.11 2.03 5.43
N GLY A 29 8.43 2.76 6.49
CA GLY A 29 8.62 4.21 6.47
C GLY A 29 10.09 4.62 6.58
N ASP A 30 11.05 3.75 6.27
CA ASP A 30 12.48 4.07 6.39
C ASP A 30 12.83 5.29 5.52
N PRO A 31 13.59 6.27 6.02
CA PRO A 31 14.00 7.44 5.25
C PRO A 31 14.94 7.11 4.08
N SER A 32 15.67 5.96 4.11
CA SER A 32 16.51 5.51 3.01
C SER A 32 15.65 4.82 1.95
N PRO A 33 15.64 5.32 0.70
CA PRO A 33 14.94 4.66 -0.39
C PRO A 33 15.49 3.26 -0.69
N GLU A 34 16.78 3.02 -0.51
CA GLU A 34 17.39 1.69 -0.70
C GLU A 34 16.83 0.66 0.29
N ILE A 35 16.47 1.10 1.51
CA ILE A 35 15.83 0.22 2.49
C ILE A 35 14.33 0.13 2.21
N ARG A 36 13.64 1.26 2.13
CA ARG A 36 12.18 1.33 2.01
C ARG A 36 11.67 0.75 0.69
N ASP A 37 12.23 1.23 -0.44
CA ASP A 37 11.72 0.90 -1.78
C ASP A 37 12.36 -0.40 -2.28
N ASP A 38 13.70 -0.43 -2.36
CA ASP A 38 14.40 -1.52 -3.05
C ASP A 38 14.37 -2.82 -2.25
N LEU A 39 14.41 -2.75 -0.91
CA LEU A 39 14.41 -3.95 -0.07
C LEU A 39 13.05 -4.26 0.51
N VAL A 40 12.48 -3.33 1.29
CA VAL A 40 11.31 -3.60 2.13
C VAL A 40 10.07 -3.78 1.28
N PHE A 41 9.71 -2.79 0.47
CA PHE A 41 8.51 -2.89 -0.35
C PHE A 41 8.65 -3.98 -1.41
N THR A 42 9.80 -4.10 -2.06
CA THR A 42 10.06 -5.16 -3.04
C THR A 42 9.90 -6.55 -2.43
N SER A 43 10.40 -6.78 -1.21
CA SER A 43 10.23 -8.07 -0.52
C SER A 43 8.77 -8.38 -0.21
N LEU A 44 8.02 -7.40 0.32
CA LEU A 44 6.60 -7.57 0.65
C LEU A 44 5.75 -7.77 -0.60
N ALA A 45 5.97 -6.97 -1.64
CA ALA A 45 5.26 -7.08 -2.90
C ALA A 45 5.49 -8.43 -3.58
N ARG A 46 6.76 -8.86 -3.72
CA ARG A 46 7.10 -10.19 -4.24
C ARG A 46 6.50 -11.30 -3.40
N GLY A 47 6.61 -11.18 -2.06
CA GLY A 47 6.07 -12.16 -1.12
C GLY A 47 4.58 -12.42 -1.32
N ILE A 48 3.81 -11.38 -1.62
CA ILE A 48 2.36 -11.47 -1.88
C ILE A 48 2.10 -11.88 -3.33
N GLN A 49 2.65 -11.16 -4.32
CA GLN A 49 2.34 -11.35 -5.74
C GLN A 49 2.89 -12.66 -6.33
N GLU A 50 4.08 -13.09 -5.88
CA GLU A 50 4.73 -14.34 -6.31
C GLU A 50 4.39 -15.50 -5.37
N GLU A 51 3.49 -15.28 -4.39
CA GLU A 51 3.01 -16.31 -3.45
C GLU A 51 4.13 -16.98 -2.64
N LEU A 52 5.11 -16.19 -2.23
CA LEU A 52 6.27 -16.64 -1.45
C LEU A 52 6.02 -16.68 0.06
N PHE A 53 4.93 -16.04 0.51
CA PHE A 53 4.49 -16.10 1.92
C PHE A 53 3.52 -17.26 2.14
N THR A 54 3.50 -17.77 3.38
CA THR A 54 2.45 -18.69 3.81
C THR A 54 1.15 -17.94 4.09
N GLN A 55 0.02 -18.66 4.21
CA GLN A 55 -1.25 -18.03 4.58
C GLN A 55 -1.19 -17.38 5.97
N GLU A 56 -0.49 -17.97 6.92
CA GLU A 56 -0.27 -17.42 8.25
C GLU A 56 0.51 -16.11 8.19
N GLN A 57 1.54 -16.05 7.33
CA GLN A 57 2.33 -14.83 7.11
C GLN A 57 1.50 -13.75 6.44
N PHE A 58 0.67 -14.10 5.46
CA PHE A 58 -0.25 -13.17 4.81
C PHE A 58 -1.24 -12.54 5.82
N HIS A 59 -1.85 -13.36 6.68
CA HIS A 59 -2.72 -12.87 7.76
C HIS A 59 -1.96 -11.98 8.76
N PHE A 60 -0.75 -12.38 9.15
CA PHE A 60 0.08 -11.58 10.05
C PHE A 60 0.42 -10.20 9.47
N ILE A 61 0.76 -10.14 8.17
CA ILE A 61 1.00 -8.87 7.47
C ILE A 61 -0.26 -8.01 7.52
N ALA A 62 -1.42 -8.57 7.16
CA ALA A 62 -2.69 -7.85 7.13
C ALA A 62 -3.09 -7.30 8.52
N GLU A 63 -2.93 -8.07 9.58
CA GLU A 63 -3.21 -7.64 10.94
C GLU A 63 -2.20 -6.57 11.43
N THR A 64 -0.91 -6.77 11.14
CA THR A 64 0.14 -5.87 11.62
C THR A 64 0.10 -4.51 10.93
N ILE A 65 -0.17 -4.48 9.62
CA ILE A 65 -0.17 -3.23 8.85
C ILE A 65 -1.32 -2.29 9.24
N LEU A 66 -2.42 -2.83 9.78
CA LEU A 66 -3.54 -2.07 10.32
C LEU A 66 -3.26 -1.48 11.71
N SER A 67 -2.21 -1.95 12.39
CA SER A 67 -1.85 -1.42 13.70
C SER A 67 -1.49 0.07 13.63
N ASN A 68 -1.63 0.78 14.76
CA ASN A 68 -1.30 2.21 14.84
C ASN A 68 -2.00 3.05 13.75
N GLU A 69 -3.32 2.89 13.61
CA GLU A 69 -4.17 3.65 12.69
C GLU A 69 -3.90 3.36 11.19
N GLY A 70 -3.09 2.37 10.85
CA GLY A 70 -2.85 1.95 9.48
C GLY A 70 -2.31 3.07 8.58
N VAL A 71 -2.98 3.32 7.44
CA VAL A 71 -2.63 4.41 6.51
C VAL A 71 -3.05 5.80 7.01
N GLU A 72 -3.77 5.90 8.12
CA GLU A 72 -4.21 7.16 8.70
C GLU A 72 -3.27 7.67 9.81
N LYS A 73 -2.24 6.91 10.16
CA LYS A 73 -1.28 7.30 11.18
C LYS A 73 -0.71 8.69 10.92
N GLU A 74 -0.91 9.60 11.88
CA GLU A 74 -0.44 10.99 11.77
C GLU A 74 -0.82 11.66 10.44
N ILE A 75 -2.02 11.41 9.93
CA ILE A 75 -2.48 11.82 8.60
C ILE A 75 -2.40 13.33 8.33
N ASP A 76 -2.39 14.12 9.37
CA ASP A 76 -2.24 15.60 9.28
C ASP A 76 -0.78 16.06 9.15
N LYS A 77 0.20 15.18 9.36
CA LYS A 77 1.62 15.52 9.29
C LYS A 77 2.22 15.20 7.92
N ILE A 78 3.06 16.09 7.42
CA ILE A 78 3.84 15.93 6.19
C ILE A 78 5.29 15.57 6.55
N GLY A 79 5.95 14.76 5.74
CA GLY A 79 7.34 14.37 5.91
C GLY A 79 7.52 12.88 6.20
N LEU A 80 8.29 12.49 7.22
CA LEU A 80 8.63 11.09 7.47
C LEU A 80 7.41 10.19 7.70
N SER A 81 6.37 10.69 8.37
CA SER A 81 5.12 9.94 8.56
C SER A 81 4.38 9.69 7.24
N THR A 82 4.56 10.55 6.22
CA THR A 82 4.01 10.31 4.89
C THR A 82 4.64 9.08 4.23
N LEU A 83 5.94 8.86 4.41
CA LEU A 83 6.62 7.69 3.83
C LEU A 83 5.97 6.39 4.32
N GLU A 84 5.74 6.27 5.62
CA GLU A 84 5.10 5.08 6.18
C GLU A 84 3.68 4.89 5.65
N ARG A 85 2.85 5.94 5.62
CA ARG A 85 1.47 5.87 5.11
C ARG A 85 1.43 5.51 3.63
N SER A 86 2.26 6.15 2.84
CA SER A 86 2.35 5.94 1.40
C SER A 86 2.70 4.49 1.06
N PHE A 87 3.71 3.92 1.72
CA PHE A 87 4.10 2.53 1.47
C PHE A 87 3.16 1.51 2.11
N LYS A 88 2.49 1.86 3.22
CA LYS A 88 1.36 1.07 3.72
C LYS A 88 0.21 1.01 2.70
N ALA A 89 -0.09 2.11 2.00
CA ALA A 89 -1.12 2.11 0.96
C ALA A 89 -0.81 1.12 -0.16
N LEU A 90 0.45 1.01 -0.60
CA LEU A 90 0.85 -0.01 -1.57
C LEU A 90 0.69 -1.44 -1.03
N VAL A 91 1.01 -1.68 0.24
CA VAL A 91 0.82 -3.02 0.83
C VAL A 91 -0.67 -3.34 0.96
N TYR A 92 -1.53 -2.37 1.33
CA TYR A 92 -2.99 -2.54 1.32
C TYR A 92 -3.49 -2.94 -0.06
N ALA A 93 -3.03 -2.24 -1.12
CA ALA A 93 -3.38 -2.56 -2.49
C ALA A 93 -2.99 -4.00 -2.86
N ASN A 94 -1.76 -4.43 -2.52
CA ASN A 94 -1.31 -5.80 -2.77
C ASN A 94 -2.14 -6.85 -2.01
N LEU A 95 -2.51 -6.59 -0.75
CA LEU A 95 -3.35 -7.49 0.04
C LEU A 95 -4.75 -7.63 -0.58
N LEU A 96 -5.39 -6.51 -0.95
CA LEU A 96 -6.72 -6.50 -1.58
C LEU A 96 -6.69 -7.20 -2.94
N SER A 97 -5.67 -6.89 -3.76
CA SER A 97 -5.50 -7.51 -5.08
C SER A 97 -5.33 -9.03 -4.98
N ALA A 98 -4.53 -9.52 -4.04
CA ALA A 98 -4.32 -10.95 -3.84
C ALA A 98 -5.58 -11.65 -3.31
N ASP A 99 -6.32 -11.00 -2.39
CA ASP A 99 -7.57 -11.54 -1.84
C ASP A 99 -8.70 -11.59 -2.88
N ALA A 100 -8.74 -10.63 -3.81
CA ALA A 100 -9.71 -10.57 -4.89
C ALA A 100 -9.39 -11.50 -6.08
N ASN A 101 -8.16 -11.99 -6.22
CA ASN A 101 -7.72 -12.77 -7.37
C ASN A 101 -8.05 -14.26 -7.22
N PRO A 102 -9.00 -14.84 -8.01
CA PRO A 102 -9.37 -16.27 -7.93
C PRO A 102 -8.22 -17.24 -8.22
N GLN A 103 -7.12 -16.79 -8.82
CA GLN A 103 -5.95 -17.61 -9.12
C GLN A 103 -4.90 -17.59 -8.03
N SER A 104 -5.03 -16.66 -7.06
CA SER A 104 -4.09 -16.56 -5.95
C SER A 104 -4.37 -17.60 -4.85
N ILE A 105 -3.30 -18.11 -4.23
CA ILE A 105 -3.42 -18.92 -2.99
C ILE A 105 -4.02 -18.12 -1.82
N PHE A 106 -4.04 -16.78 -1.95
CA PHE A 106 -4.60 -15.85 -0.96
C PHE A 106 -6.05 -15.44 -1.27
N TYR A 107 -6.66 -16.03 -2.30
CA TYR A 107 -8.06 -15.72 -2.68
C TYR A 107 -9.01 -15.95 -1.52
N GLN A 108 -9.76 -14.89 -1.13
CA GLN A 108 -10.71 -14.88 -0.02
C GLN A 108 -10.10 -15.38 1.32
N ARG A 109 -8.85 -14.96 1.60
CA ARG A 109 -8.16 -15.32 2.85
C ARG A 109 -8.15 -14.21 3.89
N LEU A 110 -8.46 -12.98 3.52
CA LEU A 110 -8.59 -11.92 4.51
C LEU A 110 -9.85 -12.13 5.36
N LYS A 111 -9.77 -11.81 6.64
CA LYS A 111 -10.93 -11.81 7.54
C LYS A 111 -11.84 -10.63 7.19
N ALA A 112 -13.15 -10.79 7.38
CA ALA A 112 -14.14 -9.77 7.02
C ALA A 112 -13.94 -8.42 7.72
N ASP A 113 -13.48 -8.42 8.96
CA ASP A 113 -13.14 -7.20 9.71
C ASP A 113 -11.90 -6.51 9.15
N ILE A 114 -10.89 -7.27 8.72
CA ILE A 114 -9.70 -6.76 8.04
C ILE A 114 -10.09 -6.14 6.68
N ILE A 115 -10.85 -6.86 5.85
CA ILE A 115 -11.35 -6.35 4.55
C ILE A 115 -12.10 -5.04 4.76
N TYR A 116 -13.03 -5.00 5.72
CA TYR A 116 -13.79 -3.79 6.01
C TYR A 116 -12.89 -2.58 6.29
N ILE A 117 -11.87 -2.74 7.13
CA ILE A 117 -10.95 -1.64 7.48
C ILE A 117 -10.09 -1.24 6.28
N LEU A 118 -9.56 -2.21 5.52
CA LEU A 118 -8.76 -1.93 4.32
C LEU A 118 -9.56 -1.15 3.27
N LEU A 119 -10.82 -1.55 3.04
CA LEU A 119 -11.71 -0.88 2.09
C LEU A 119 -12.10 0.51 2.57
N ASP A 120 -12.46 0.67 3.84
CA ASP A 120 -12.87 1.97 4.40
C ASP A 120 -11.72 2.98 4.43
N GLN A 121 -10.57 2.60 4.99
CA GLN A 121 -9.39 3.47 5.02
C GLN A 121 -8.87 3.76 3.60
N GLY A 122 -8.84 2.75 2.72
CA GLY A 122 -8.37 2.90 1.35
C GLY A 122 -9.27 3.84 0.53
N LEU A 123 -10.58 3.76 0.71
CA LEU A 123 -11.54 4.67 0.06
C LEU A 123 -11.27 6.13 0.45
N HIS A 124 -10.98 6.41 1.72
CA HIS A 124 -10.87 7.77 2.23
C HIS A 124 -9.43 8.33 2.28
N TYR A 125 -8.40 7.50 2.08
CA TYR A 125 -7.00 7.90 2.22
C TYR A 125 -6.66 9.14 1.40
N LEU A 126 -6.97 9.15 0.11
CA LEU A 126 -6.67 10.27 -0.78
C LEU A 126 -7.36 11.58 -0.36
N LEU A 127 -8.50 11.54 0.33
CA LEU A 127 -9.17 12.75 0.83
C LEU A 127 -8.45 13.32 2.06
N LYS A 128 -7.84 12.47 2.86
CA LYS A 128 -7.18 12.83 4.12
C LYS A 128 -5.71 13.21 3.93
N GLU A 129 -5.01 12.54 3.02
CA GLU A 129 -3.58 12.77 2.76
C GLU A 129 -3.34 14.19 2.20
N LYS A 130 -2.42 14.91 2.81
CA LYS A 130 -2.09 16.30 2.46
C LYS A 130 -0.78 16.43 1.69
N ASP A 131 0.08 15.42 1.80
CA ASP A 131 1.37 15.44 1.12
C ASP A 131 1.20 15.06 -0.35
N THR A 132 1.55 15.99 -1.22
CA THR A 132 1.47 15.82 -2.67
C THR A 132 2.84 15.68 -3.32
N THR A 133 3.88 15.40 -2.53
CA THR A 133 5.23 15.21 -3.03
C THR A 133 5.31 13.91 -3.83
N GLY A 134 5.74 13.98 -5.09
CA GLY A 134 6.08 12.82 -5.90
C GLY A 134 7.47 12.31 -5.53
N PHE A 135 8.52 13.02 -5.98
CA PHE A 135 9.92 12.71 -5.68
C PHE A 135 10.55 13.75 -4.75
N SER A 136 11.33 13.29 -3.79
CA SER A 136 12.14 14.11 -2.88
C SER A 136 13.61 13.82 -3.08
N SER A 137 14.44 14.87 -3.20
CA SER A 137 15.89 14.71 -3.26
C SER A 137 16.51 14.12 -1.99
N GLN A 138 15.78 14.19 -0.86
CA GLN A 138 16.21 13.66 0.43
C GLN A 138 15.73 12.22 0.67
N TYR A 139 14.51 11.90 0.25
CA TYR A 139 13.83 10.64 0.61
C TYR A 139 13.52 9.74 -0.57
N GLY A 140 13.86 10.13 -1.82
CA GLY A 140 13.42 9.40 -3.00
C GLY A 140 11.92 9.53 -3.23
N TRP A 141 11.27 8.46 -3.63
CA TRP A 141 9.84 8.44 -3.89
C TRP A 141 9.01 8.56 -2.62
N VAL A 142 8.20 9.61 -2.53
CA VAL A 142 7.18 9.81 -1.49
C VAL A 142 5.84 9.30 -1.99
N HIS A 143 5.40 9.73 -3.18
CA HIS A 143 4.30 9.19 -4.00
C HIS A 143 2.98 8.94 -3.27
N ALA A 144 2.68 9.67 -2.19
CA ALA A 144 1.47 9.42 -1.41
C ALA A 144 0.18 9.48 -2.24
N VAL A 145 0.12 10.39 -3.23
CA VAL A 145 -1.02 10.49 -4.15
C VAL A 145 -1.04 9.30 -5.13
N ALA A 146 0.09 8.94 -5.70
CA ALA A 146 0.19 7.83 -6.65
C ALA A 146 -0.16 6.48 -5.99
N HIS A 147 0.43 6.20 -4.83
CA HIS A 147 0.16 4.98 -4.07
C HIS A 147 -1.27 4.93 -3.53
N GLY A 148 -1.82 6.09 -3.16
CA GLY A 148 -3.23 6.21 -2.79
C GLY A 148 -4.18 5.95 -3.96
N ALA A 149 -3.79 6.30 -5.19
CA ALA A 149 -4.55 5.98 -6.40
C ALA A 149 -4.51 4.48 -6.71
N ASP A 150 -3.35 3.84 -6.57
CA ASP A 150 -3.24 2.38 -6.69
C ASP A 150 -4.13 1.68 -5.65
N LEU A 151 -4.10 2.13 -4.39
CA LEU A 151 -4.97 1.60 -3.35
C LEU A 151 -6.45 1.79 -3.68
N LEU A 152 -6.86 3.00 -4.09
CA LEU A 152 -8.27 3.27 -4.44
C LEU A 152 -8.73 2.39 -5.61
N THR A 153 -7.86 2.11 -6.57
CA THR A 153 -8.16 1.17 -7.68
C THR A 153 -8.51 -0.21 -7.14
N GLU A 154 -7.68 -0.78 -6.27
CA GLU A 154 -7.94 -2.11 -5.70
C GLU A 154 -9.19 -2.11 -4.78
N VAL A 155 -9.45 -1.00 -4.07
CA VAL A 155 -10.66 -0.84 -3.25
C VAL A 155 -11.92 -0.93 -4.10
N VAL A 156 -12.03 -0.12 -5.17
CA VAL A 156 -13.26 -0.08 -5.98
C VAL A 156 -13.46 -1.31 -6.84
N CYS A 157 -12.39 -2.05 -7.13
CA CYS A 157 -12.42 -3.32 -7.86
C CYS A 157 -12.64 -4.54 -6.98
N HIS A 158 -12.54 -4.41 -5.64
CA HIS A 158 -12.66 -5.55 -4.74
C HIS A 158 -14.09 -6.10 -4.71
N PRO A 159 -14.30 -7.45 -4.76
CA PRO A 159 -15.64 -8.05 -4.78
C PRO A 159 -16.53 -7.67 -3.60
N ASP A 160 -15.94 -7.42 -2.42
CA ASP A 160 -16.65 -7.03 -1.21
C ASP A 160 -16.87 -5.51 -1.10
N PHE A 161 -16.41 -4.72 -2.08
CA PHE A 161 -16.69 -3.28 -2.09
C PHE A 161 -18.16 -3.04 -2.44
N PRO A 162 -18.92 -2.28 -1.62
CA PRO A 162 -20.34 -2.07 -1.85
C PRO A 162 -20.61 -1.33 -3.17
N ASN A 163 -21.43 -1.91 -4.05
CA ASN A 163 -21.76 -1.33 -5.36
C ASN A 163 -22.37 0.07 -5.28
N ASP A 164 -23.11 0.35 -4.21
CA ASP A 164 -23.70 1.68 -3.97
C ASP A 164 -22.67 2.74 -3.61
N LYS A 165 -21.47 2.35 -3.19
CA LYS A 165 -20.33 3.25 -2.90
C LYS A 165 -19.41 3.52 -4.10
N VAL A 166 -19.60 2.89 -5.25
CA VAL A 166 -18.76 3.12 -6.44
C VAL A 166 -18.80 4.60 -6.85
N HIS A 167 -19.99 5.23 -6.81
CA HIS A 167 -20.12 6.68 -7.07
C HIS A 167 -19.37 7.55 -6.05
N GLU A 168 -19.22 7.09 -4.82
CA GLU A 168 -18.41 7.77 -3.81
C GLU A 168 -16.93 7.75 -4.20
N GLY A 169 -16.40 6.60 -4.62
CA GLY A 169 -15.02 6.48 -5.13
C GLY A 169 -14.75 7.45 -6.29
N LEU A 170 -15.66 7.53 -7.28
CA LEU A 170 -15.54 8.47 -8.39
C LEU A 170 -15.61 9.94 -7.94
N ASN A 171 -16.46 10.25 -6.96
CA ASN A 171 -16.54 11.60 -6.39
C ASN A 171 -15.26 11.98 -5.65
N ILE A 172 -14.61 11.02 -5.00
CA ILE A 172 -13.32 11.23 -4.33
C ILE A 172 -12.26 11.68 -5.33
N LEU A 173 -12.15 11.02 -6.49
CA LEU A 173 -11.23 11.45 -7.54
C LEU A 173 -11.51 12.91 -7.95
N GLY A 174 -12.76 13.26 -8.19
CA GLY A 174 -13.15 14.63 -8.53
C GLY A 174 -12.77 15.65 -7.44
N GLN A 175 -12.83 15.25 -6.16
CA GLN A 175 -12.40 16.09 -5.05
C GLN A 175 -10.86 16.21 -4.98
N VAL A 176 -10.14 15.11 -5.19
CA VAL A 176 -8.66 15.11 -5.25
C VAL A 176 -8.16 16.05 -6.32
N PHE A 177 -8.67 15.94 -7.56
CA PHE A 177 -8.28 16.84 -8.66
C PHE A 177 -8.61 18.32 -8.39
N ARG A 178 -9.72 18.62 -7.72
CA ARG A 178 -10.07 20.01 -7.36
C ARG A 178 -9.21 20.57 -6.23
N ARG A 179 -8.77 19.70 -5.29
CA ARG A 179 -7.97 20.12 -4.13
C ARG A 179 -6.51 20.33 -4.48
N ILE A 180 -5.96 19.48 -5.34
CA ILE A 180 -4.54 19.52 -5.69
C ILE A 180 -4.34 20.57 -6.77
N SER A 181 -3.66 21.66 -6.40
CA SER A 181 -3.40 22.81 -7.30
C SER A 181 -2.02 22.75 -7.95
N ILE A 182 -1.22 21.74 -7.66
CA ILE A 182 0.11 21.53 -8.28
C ILE A 182 -0.02 20.73 -9.58
N ARG A 183 0.96 20.89 -10.45
CA ARG A 183 1.11 20.01 -11.60
C ARG A 183 1.76 18.70 -11.15
N PHE A 184 1.14 17.60 -11.47
CA PHE A 184 1.76 16.28 -11.30
C PHE A 184 2.93 16.11 -12.28
N THR A 185 4.02 15.53 -11.82
CA THR A 185 5.25 15.34 -12.60
C THR A 185 5.77 13.91 -12.58
N ASP A 186 5.17 13.05 -11.74
CA ASP A 186 5.69 11.74 -11.37
C ASP A 186 4.58 10.66 -11.46
N ASP A 187 3.82 10.66 -12.56
CA ASP A 187 2.78 9.68 -12.93
C ASP A 187 1.51 9.65 -12.04
N GLU A 188 1.33 10.61 -11.12
CA GLU A 188 0.16 10.64 -10.22
C GLU A 188 -1.15 10.78 -11.00
N ASP A 189 -1.17 11.61 -12.04
CA ASP A 189 -2.35 11.83 -12.88
C ASP A 189 -2.74 10.57 -13.65
N TRP A 190 -1.77 9.83 -14.15
CA TRP A 190 -2.00 8.57 -14.84
C TRP A 190 -2.54 7.49 -13.89
N ARG A 191 -1.98 7.38 -12.68
CA ARG A 191 -2.48 6.43 -11.67
C ARG A 191 -3.88 6.79 -11.19
N LEU A 192 -4.17 8.07 -10.97
CA LEU A 192 -5.52 8.54 -10.65
C LEU A 192 -6.52 8.23 -11.78
N ALA A 193 -6.11 8.33 -13.05
CA ALA A 193 -6.96 8.00 -14.19
C ALA A 193 -7.29 6.50 -14.30
N ARG A 194 -6.46 5.62 -13.74
CA ARG A 194 -6.73 4.17 -13.73
C ARG A 194 -7.89 3.74 -12.85
N VAL A 195 -8.29 4.58 -11.90
CA VAL A 195 -9.46 4.29 -11.03
C VAL A 195 -10.78 4.35 -11.80
N LEU A 196 -10.78 5.02 -12.99
CA LEU A 196 -11.96 5.18 -13.87
C LEU A 196 -12.20 3.95 -14.74
#